data_2b9d24d9d072d51172ce80add444e7a6
#
_entry.id   2b9d24d9d072d51172ce80add444e7a6
#
_cell.length_a   1.000
_cell.length_b   1.000
_cell.length_c   1.000
_cell.angle_alpha   90.00
_cell.angle_beta   90.00
_cell.angle_gamma   90.00
#
_symmetry.space_group_name_H-M   'P 1'
#
loop_
_entity.id
_entity.type
_entity.pdbx_description
1 polymer ?
#
loop_
_entity_poly.entity_id
_entity_poly.type
_entity_poly.pdbx_seq_one_letter_code
_entity_poly.pdbx_strand_id
1 'polypeptide(L)'
;MIMFFDVETNGFIKDMKQPITNVDNFPRVTQLAYAVYERTGELVMRDSSLIKPDGWTVPKEKFFIEHGHSTERCEQYGIPAAEAFGNFVDVLGKVDVMVAHNMDFDSRVVGCEMYRLGRKEDKKVKFC
;
A
#
# COMPACT_ATOMS: atom_id res chain seq x y z
N MET A 1 -13.50 -9.48 11.09
CA MET A 1 -13.38 -9.22 9.64
C MET A 1 -11.95 -9.44 9.16
N ILE A 2 -11.79 -9.81 7.91
CA ILE A 2 -10.48 -10.10 7.29
C ILE A 2 -10.28 -9.11 6.15
N MET A 3 -9.10 -8.48 6.10
CA MET A 3 -8.72 -7.59 5.01
C MET A 3 -7.69 -8.27 4.11
N PHE A 4 -7.98 -8.33 2.83
CA PHE A 4 -6.99 -8.65 1.78
C PHE A 4 -6.51 -7.33 1.20
N PHE A 5 -5.20 -7.16 1.07
CA PHE A 5 -4.66 -5.94 0.47
C PHE A 5 -3.51 -6.24 -0.47
N ASP A 6 -3.29 -5.33 -1.39
CA ASP A 6 -2.23 -5.41 -2.37
C ASP A 6 -1.75 -4.01 -2.71
N VAL A 7 -0.46 -3.88 -2.99
CA VAL A 7 0.13 -2.62 -3.43
C VAL A 7 0.89 -2.82 -4.72
N GLU A 8 0.87 -1.79 -5.55
CA GLU A 8 1.81 -1.61 -6.65
C GLU A 8 2.79 -0.51 -6.25
N THR A 9 4.04 -0.63 -6.68
CA THR A 9 5.10 0.29 -6.29
C THR A 9 5.92 0.73 -7.51
N ASN A 10 6.72 1.77 -7.32
CA ASN A 10 7.62 2.28 -8.37
C ASN A 10 9.01 1.62 -8.36
N GLY A 11 9.22 0.56 -7.59
CA GLY A 11 10.51 -0.11 -7.50
C GLY A 11 10.48 -1.28 -6.52
N PHE A 12 11.64 -1.60 -5.97
CA PHE A 12 11.83 -2.73 -5.05
C PHE A 12 12.43 -2.27 -3.73
N ILE A 13 12.28 -3.07 -2.69
CA ILE A 13 13.01 -2.88 -1.44
C ILE A 13 14.47 -3.23 -1.69
N LYS A 14 15.39 -2.32 -1.35
CA LYS A 14 16.84 -2.51 -1.59
C LYS A 14 17.45 -3.56 -0.67
N ASP A 15 17.09 -3.52 0.62
CA ASP A 15 17.55 -4.47 1.64
C ASP A 15 16.39 -4.77 2.60
N MET A 16 15.95 -6.03 2.60
CA MET A 16 14.83 -6.48 3.44
C MET A 16 15.12 -6.43 4.94
N LYS A 17 16.39 -6.29 5.33
CA LYS A 17 16.81 -6.22 6.73
C LYS A 17 16.72 -4.80 7.32
N GLN A 18 16.59 -3.79 6.47
CA GLN A 18 16.52 -2.40 6.93
C GLN A 18 15.17 -2.08 7.56
N PRO A 19 15.15 -1.24 8.61
CA PRO A 19 13.88 -0.83 9.23
C PRO A 19 13.10 0.12 8.32
N ILE A 20 11.78 0.18 8.51
CA ILE A 20 10.89 1.05 7.73
C ILE A 20 11.21 2.54 7.91
N THR A 21 11.97 2.91 8.93
CA THR A 21 12.43 4.29 9.16
C THR A 21 13.51 4.73 8.19
N ASN A 22 14.22 3.78 7.55
CA ASN A 22 15.17 4.08 6.49
C ASN A 22 14.41 4.22 5.16
N VAL A 23 13.80 5.41 4.95
CA VAL A 23 12.85 5.63 3.85
C VAL A 23 13.46 5.47 2.47
N ASP A 24 14.74 5.77 2.29
CA ASP A 24 15.41 5.64 0.99
C ASP A 24 15.60 4.18 0.55
N ASN A 25 15.43 3.24 1.48
CA ASN A 25 15.52 1.81 1.21
C ASN A 25 14.24 1.25 0.56
N PHE A 26 13.12 1.98 0.61
CA PHE A 26 11.80 1.47 0.23
C PHE A 26 11.24 2.21 -0.97
N PRO A 27 10.56 1.48 -1.90
CA PRO A 27 9.87 2.13 -3.01
C PRO A 27 8.63 2.88 -2.51
N ARG A 28 8.08 3.70 -3.39
CA ARG A 28 6.82 4.41 -3.13
C ARG A 28 5.65 3.58 -3.67
N VAL A 29 4.55 3.60 -2.96
CA VAL A 29 3.31 2.96 -3.39
C VAL A 29 2.66 3.80 -4.47
N THR A 30 2.36 3.18 -5.61
CA THR A 30 1.66 3.82 -6.73
C THR A 30 0.18 3.51 -6.73
N GLN A 31 -0.21 2.35 -6.17
CA GLN A 31 -1.60 1.93 -6.05
C GLN A 31 -1.80 1.13 -4.77
N LEU A 32 -2.87 1.41 -4.06
CA LEU A 32 -3.29 0.69 -2.87
C LEU A 32 -4.69 0.13 -3.10
N ALA A 33 -4.83 -1.18 -2.97
CA ALA A 33 -6.11 -1.87 -3.12
C ALA A 33 -6.37 -2.76 -1.92
N TYR A 34 -7.62 -2.82 -1.46
CA TYR A 34 -8.00 -3.72 -0.38
C TYR A 34 -9.47 -4.10 -0.46
N ALA A 35 -9.77 -5.26 0.11
CA ALA A 35 -11.13 -5.79 0.24
C ALA A 35 -11.31 -6.39 1.63
N VAL A 36 -12.45 -6.14 2.23
CA VAL A 36 -12.78 -6.62 3.58
C VAL A 36 -13.92 -7.61 3.50
N TYR A 37 -13.73 -8.74 4.18
CA TYR A 37 -14.73 -9.83 4.23
C TYR A 37 -15.07 -10.17 5.66
N GLU A 38 -16.33 -10.57 5.86
CA GLU A 38 -16.71 -11.27 7.08
C GLU A 38 -16.11 -12.67 7.09
N ARG A 39 -16.01 -13.29 8.27
CA ARG A 39 -15.51 -14.67 8.39
C ARG A 39 -16.38 -15.70 7.66
N THR A 40 -17.63 -15.33 7.37
CA THR A 40 -18.54 -16.13 6.55
C THR A 40 -18.21 -16.11 5.06
N GLY A 41 -17.29 -15.24 4.63
CA GLY A 41 -16.93 -15.05 3.22
C GLY A 41 -17.71 -13.95 2.52
N GLU A 42 -18.60 -13.26 3.21
CA GLU A 42 -19.37 -12.15 2.64
C GLU A 42 -18.50 -10.90 2.49
N LEU A 43 -18.55 -10.29 1.30
CA LEU A 43 -17.84 -9.02 1.02
C LEU A 43 -18.51 -7.87 1.79
N VAL A 44 -17.74 -7.16 2.60
CA VAL A 44 -18.19 -5.98 3.34
C VAL A 44 -17.94 -4.71 2.53
N MET A 45 -16.69 -4.55 2.02
CA MET A 45 -16.31 -3.40 1.21
C MET A 45 -15.04 -3.70 0.43
N ARG A 46 -14.80 -2.93 -0.62
CA ARG A 46 -13.52 -2.92 -1.33
C ARG A 46 -13.23 -1.50 -1.83
N ASP A 47 -11.96 -1.18 -1.96
CA ASP A 47 -11.49 0.10 -2.47
C ASP A 47 -10.17 -0.08 -3.21
N SER A 48 -9.91 0.79 -4.17
CA SER A 48 -8.65 0.84 -4.90
C SER A 48 -8.35 2.28 -5.27
N SER A 49 -7.14 2.72 -5.00
CA SER A 49 -6.72 4.09 -5.27
C SER A 49 -5.33 4.12 -5.89
N LEU A 50 -5.19 4.85 -7.00
CA LEU A 50 -3.88 5.31 -7.45
C LEU A 50 -3.43 6.44 -6.53
N ILE A 51 -2.14 6.52 -6.29
CA ILE A 51 -1.56 7.53 -5.39
C ILE A 51 -0.96 8.65 -6.24
N LYS A 52 -1.35 9.87 -5.93
CA LYS A 52 -0.81 11.06 -6.59
C LYS A 52 0.67 11.21 -6.24
N PRO A 53 1.57 11.34 -7.23
CA PRO A 53 3.00 11.50 -6.97
C PRO A 53 3.30 12.74 -6.15
N ASP A 54 4.16 12.57 -5.16
CA ASP A 54 4.68 13.64 -4.33
C ASP A 54 6.19 13.42 -4.15
N GLY A 55 6.96 13.99 -5.05
CA GLY A 55 8.42 13.85 -5.06
C GLY A 55 8.95 12.54 -5.61
N TRP A 56 8.13 11.76 -6.30
CA TRP A 56 8.55 10.51 -6.92
C TRP A 56 7.92 10.34 -8.31
N THR A 57 8.51 9.43 -9.09
CA THR A 57 8.04 9.10 -10.44
C THR A 57 7.99 7.59 -10.62
N VAL A 58 7.25 7.14 -11.62
CA VAL A 58 7.25 5.74 -12.08
C VAL A 58 8.28 5.61 -13.19
N PRO A 59 9.22 4.64 -13.12
CA PRO A 59 10.21 4.43 -14.17
C PRO A 59 9.55 4.11 -15.52
N LYS A 60 10.11 4.66 -16.60
CA LYS A 60 9.68 4.38 -17.97
C LYS A 60 10.35 3.12 -18.50
N GLU A 61 10.19 2.02 -17.78
CA GLU A 61 10.75 0.72 -18.14
C GLU A 61 9.64 -0.20 -18.64
N LYS A 62 10.02 -1.19 -19.44
CA LYS A 62 9.11 -2.12 -20.10
C LYS A 62 8.10 -2.74 -19.13
N PHE A 63 8.54 -3.17 -17.96
CA PHE A 63 7.68 -3.77 -16.93
C PHE A 63 6.52 -2.84 -16.55
N PHE A 64 6.82 -1.59 -16.25
CA PHE A 64 5.80 -0.61 -15.82
C PHE A 64 4.87 -0.24 -16.97
N ILE A 65 5.41 -0.04 -18.16
CA ILE A 65 4.64 0.30 -19.36
C ILE A 65 3.65 -0.81 -19.70
N GLU A 66 4.10 -2.07 -19.69
CA GLU A 66 3.25 -3.23 -20.00
C GLU A 66 2.12 -3.43 -18.98
N HIS A 67 2.32 -3.02 -17.72
CA HIS A 67 1.33 -3.11 -16.66
C HIS A 67 0.46 -1.85 -16.56
N GLY A 68 0.62 -0.90 -17.47
CA GLY A 68 -0.18 0.33 -17.50
C GLY A 68 0.17 1.33 -16.38
N HIS A 69 1.37 1.22 -15.80
CA HIS A 69 1.83 2.13 -14.76
C HIS A 69 2.63 3.28 -15.37
N SER A 70 2.26 4.50 -15.02
CA SER A 70 2.98 5.70 -15.43
C SER A 70 2.80 6.81 -14.39
N THR A 71 3.76 7.73 -14.36
CA THR A 71 3.66 8.94 -13.53
C THR A 71 2.42 9.75 -13.94
N GLU A 72 2.19 9.92 -15.24
CA GLU A 72 1.07 10.69 -15.78
C GLU A 72 -0.28 10.11 -15.35
N ARG A 73 -0.41 8.79 -15.34
CA ARG A 73 -1.64 8.13 -14.89
C ARG A 73 -1.88 8.36 -13.40
N CYS A 74 -0.82 8.27 -12.60
CA CYS A 74 -0.90 8.54 -11.16
C CYS A 74 -1.24 10.01 -10.88
N GLU A 75 -0.72 10.93 -11.66
CA GLU A 75 -1.06 12.36 -11.55
C GLU A 75 -2.51 12.64 -11.93
N GLN A 76 -3.00 12.02 -12.99
CA GLN A 76 -4.34 12.25 -13.51
C GLN A 76 -5.44 11.64 -12.64
N TYR A 77 -5.24 10.42 -12.15
CA TYR A 77 -6.26 9.65 -11.44
C TYR A 77 -5.96 9.40 -9.96
N GLY A 78 -4.76 9.75 -9.51
CA GLY A 78 -4.34 9.49 -8.14
C GLY A 78 -4.93 10.46 -7.13
N ILE A 79 -5.06 9.98 -5.90
CA ILE A 79 -5.43 10.80 -4.74
C ILE A 79 -4.20 10.99 -3.84
N PRO A 80 -4.18 12.02 -2.97
CA PRO A 80 -3.07 12.20 -2.05
C PRO A 80 -2.83 10.96 -1.17
N ALA A 81 -1.58 10.62 -0.92
CA ALA A 81 -1.21 9.48 -0.08
C ALA A 81 -1.85 9.58 1.31
N ALA A 82 -1.90 10.77 1.90
CA ALA A 82 -2.52 10.99 3.20
C ALA A 82 -4.00 10.58 3.22
N GLU A 83 -4.73 10.83 2.13
CA GLU A 83 -6.13 10.44 1.99
C GLU A 83 -6.27 8.92 1.83
N ALA A 84 -5.51 8.32 0.91
CA ALA A 84 -5.58 6.89 0.64
C ALA A 84 -5.20 6.06 1.87
N PHE A 85 -4.08 6.38 2.51
CA PHE A 85 -3.64 5.66 3.71
C PHE A 85 -4.46 6.00 4.94
N GLY A 86 -5.04 7.20 5.01
CA GLY A 86 -5.99 7.56 6.06
C GLY A 86 -7.23 6.69 6.02
N ASN A 87 -7.83 6.51 4.84
CA ASN A 87 -8.98 5.63 4.64
C ASN A 87 -8.62 4.17 4.96
N PHE A 88 -7.44 3.73 4.53
CA PHE A 88 -6.93 2.39 4.81
C PHE A 88 -6.81 2.13 6.32
N VAL A 89 -6.24 3.06 7.07
CA VAL A 89 -6.07 2.95 8.53
C VAL A 89 -7.42 2.91 9.23
N ASP A 90 -8.39 3.70 8.79
CA ASP A 90 -9.74 3.71 9.37
C ASP A 90 -10.41 2.33 9.21
N VAL A 91 -10.27 1.72 8.04
CA VAL A 91 -10.79 0.37 7.78
C VAL A 91 -10.00 -0.67 8.57
N LEU A 92 -8.66 -0.52 8.64
CA LEU A 92 -7.77 -1.41 9.37
C LEU A 92 -8.16 -1.55 10.84
N GLY A 93 -8.63 -0.48 11.46
CA GLY A 93 -9.10 -0.49 12.86
C GLY A 93 -10.29 -1.41 13.11
N LYS A 94 -10.96 -1.88 12.07
CA LYS A 94 -12.17 -2.74 12.15
C LYS A 94 -11.88 -4.21 11.83
N VAL A 95 -10.65 -4.55 11.40
CA VAL A 95 -10.31 -5.90 10.99
C VAL A 95 -9.42 -6.59 12.02
N ASP A 96 -9.48 -7.92 12.04
CA ASP A 96 -8.71 -8.76 12.97
C ASP A 96 -7.45 -9.31 12.31
N VAL A 97 -7.52 -9.56 11.00
CA VAL A 97 -6.47 -10.24 10.24
C VAL A 97 -6.26 -9.51 8.91
N MET A 98 -5.01 -9.33 8.53
CA MET A 98 -4.59 -8.85 7.22
C MET A 98 -3.96 -9.98 6.42
N VAL A 99 -4.29 -10.05 5.13
CA VAL A 99 -3.75 -11.04 4.20
C VAL A 99 -3.21 -10.32 2.97
N ALA A 100 -2.02 -10.71 2.54
CA ALA A 100 -1.42 -10.26 1.28
C ALA A 100 -0.69 -11.41 0.61
N HIS A 101 -0.53 -11.34 -0.71
CA HIS A 101 0.16 -12.38 -1.47
C HIS A 101 1.64 -12.48 -1.04
N ASN A 102 2.30 -11.35 -0.83
CA ASN A 102 3.67 -11.29 -0.32
C ASN A 102 3.73 -10.34 0.88
N MET A 103 3.30 -10.84 2.03
CA MET A 103 3.14 -10.02 3.24
C MET A 103 4.43 -9.32 3.67
N ASP A 104 5.59 -9.97 3.55
CA ASP A 104 6.86 -9.35 3.91
C ASP A 104 7.15 -8.09 3.09
N PHE A 105 6.82 -8.12 1.80
CA PHE A 105 6.98 -6.94 0.94
C PHE A 105 5.89 -5.91 1.22
N ASP A 106 4.63 -6.31 1.10
CA ASP A 106 3.49 -5.40 1.19
C ASP A 106 3.42 -4.69 2.55
N SER A 107 3.63 -5.41 3.65
CA SER A 107 3.56 -4.83 5.00
C SER A 107 4.68 -3.81 5.24
N ARG A 108 5.89 -4.09 4.75
CA ARG A 108 7.02 -3.17 4.91
C ARG A 108 6.86 -1.90 4.10
N VAL A 109 6.41 -2.03 2.86
CA VAL A 109 6.18 -0.89 1.97
C VAL A 109 5.07 0.00 2.51
N VAL A 110 3.95 -0.59 2.94
CA VAL A 110 2.84 0.14 3.58
C VAL A 110 3.30 0.79 4.89
N GLY A 111 4.04 0.04 5.71
CA GLY A 111 4.59 0.57 6.98
C GLY A 111 5.48 1.78 6.75
N CYS A 112 6.34 1.74 5.73
CA CYS A 112 7.19 2.87 5.38
C CYS A 112 6.38 4.08 4.91
N GLU A 113 5.34 3.88 4.07
CA GLU A 113 4.45 4.97 3.66
C GLU A 113 3.74 5.61 4.86
N MET A 114 3.27 4.80 5.80
CA MET A 114 2.63 5.30 7.02
C MET A 114 3.63 6.06 7.90
N TYR A 115 4.86 5.58 8.01
CA TYR A 115 5.92 6.28 8.71
C TYR A 115 6.20 7.66 8.09
N ARG A 116 6.28 7.75 6.74
CA ARG A 116 6.46 9.02 6.03
C ARG A 116 5.35 10.02 6.33
N LEU A 117 4.14 9.53 6.58
CA LEU A 117 2.98 10.33 6.94
C LEU A 117 2.91 10.66 8.44
N GLY A 118 3.88 10.20 9.24
CA GLY A 118 3.89 10.40 10.69
C GLY A 118 2.89 9.52 11.44
N ARG A 119 2.42 8.41 10.83
CA ARG A 119 1.48 7.48 11.45
C ARG A 119 2.21 6.32 12.12
N LYS A 120 1.71 5.89 13.29
CA LYS A 120 2.24 4.73 14.00
C LYS A 120 1.53 3.46 13.55
N GLU A 121 2.28 2.33 13.51
CA GLU A 121 1.69 1.03 13.26
C GLU A 121 0.69 0.64 14.35
N ASP A 122 -0.44 0.05 13.94
CA ASP A 122 -1.35 -0.62 14.86
C ASP A 122 -0.89 -2.07 15.03
N LYS A 123 -0.34 -2.38 16.21
CA LYS A 123 0.20 -3.71 16.53
C LYS A 123 -0.86 -4.77 16.85
N LYS A 124 -2.14 -4.40 16.85
CA LYS A 124 -3.24 -5.32 17.20
C LYS A 124 -3.68 -6.20 16.04
N VAL A 125 -3.28 -5.91 14.82
CA VAL A 125 -3.70 -6.66 13.64
C VAL A 125 -2.74 -7.82 13.39
N LYS A 126 -3.30 -9.01 13.15
CA LYS A 126 -2.54 -10.20 12.80
C LYS A 126 -2.27 -10.23 11.30
N PHE A 127 -1.03 -10.54 10.93
CA PHE A 127 -0.62 -10.69 9.53
C PHE A 127 -0.62 -12.18 9.15
N CYS A 128 -1.10 -12.44 7.95
CA CYS A 128 -1.05 -13.77 7.34
C CYS A 128 -0.42 -13.71 5.97
#